data_7d00317ef03fbf29cbc939e6bb2b0300
#
_entry.id   7d00317ef03fbf29cbc939e6bb2b0300
#
_cell.length_a   1.000
_cell.length_b   1.000
_cell.length_c   1.000
_cell.angle_alpha   90.00
_cell.angle_beta   90.00
_cell.angle_gamma   90.00
#
_symmetry.space_group_name_H-M   'P 1'
#
loop_
_entity.id
_entity.type
_entity.pdbx_description
1 polymer ?
#
loop_
_entity_poly.entity_id
_entity_poly.type
_entity_poly.pdbx_seq_one_letter_code
_entity_poly.pdbx_strand_id
1 'polypeptide(L)'
;RFYIQEKGFTLPPHVDRGTTCAVNFVLSTRRDPITFHTSWGYMRYTYETAIVDVTQEHEVTAVNEDRVLFKMSIFDKSFEEVIERYERQ
;
A
#
# COMPACT_ATOMS: atom_id res chain seq x y z
N ARG A 1 2.73 6.35 10.78
CA ARG A 1 3.63 5.30 11.30
C ARG A 1 4.63 4.90 10.24
N PHE A 2 5.90 4.75 10.65
CA PHE A 2 6.96 4.31 9.75
C PHE A 2 7.01 2.79 9.68
N TYR A 3 7.26 2.28 8.47
CA TYR A 3 7.47 0.86 8.21
C TYR A 3 8.75 0.67 7.43
N ILE A 4 9.46 -0.42 7.74
CA ILE A 4 10.65 -0.83 7.01
C ILE A 4 10.45 -2.26 6.56
N GLN A 5 10.51 -2.47 5.23
CA GLN A 5 10.62 -3.80 4.64
C GLN A 5 12.09 -4.03 4.35
N GLU A 6 12.71 -4.92 5.11
CA GLU A 6 14.14 -5.17 4.99
C GLU A 6 14.50 -5.82 3.66
N LYS A 7 15.70 -5.54 3.20
CA LYS A 7 16.26 -6.15 1.99
C LYS A 7 16.09 -7.67 2.02
N GLY A 8 15.58 -8.22 0.93
CA GLY A 8 15.34 -9.65 0.78
C GLY A 8 14.07 -10.18 1.43
N PHE A 9 13.35 -9.37 2.20
CA PHE A 9 12.10 -9.77 2.82
C PHE A 9 10.95 -9.59 1.84
N THR A 10 10.11 -10.63 1.72
CA THR A 10 8.88 -10.59 0.93
C THR A 10 7.71 -10.34 1.87
N LEU A 11 6.92 -9.32 1.56
CA LEU A 11 5.63 -9.10 2.21
C LEU A 11 4.60 -9.94 1.45
N PRO A 12 4.16 -11.10 2.01
CA PRO A 12 3.31 -12.03 1.26
C PRO A 12 1.91 -11.46 1.02
N PRO A 13 1.12 -12.07 0.11
CA PRO A 13 -0.26 -11.66 -0.11
C PRO A 13 -1.06 -11.65 1.18
N HIS A 14 -1.74 -10.55 1.47
CA HIS A 14 -2.53 -10.37 2.69
C HIS A 14 -3.55 -9.25 2.51
N VAL A 15 -4.46 -9.15 3.46
CA VAL A 15 -5.33 -8.00 3.64
C VAL A 15 -5.05 -7.41 5.01
N ASP A 16 -5.16 -6.09 5.13
CA ASP A 16 -5.00 -5.44 6.42
C ASP A 16 -6.31 -5.55 7.20
N ARG A 17 -6.20 -5.91 8.47
CA ARG A 17 -7.36 -6.02 9.36
C ARG A 17 -7.49 -4.76 10.20
N GLY A 18 -8.75 -4.33 10.41
CA GLY A 18 -9.04 -3.18 11.24
C GLY A 18 -8.82 -1.83 10.56
N THR A 19 -8.37 -1.83 9.31
CA THR A 19 -8.21 -0.61 8.51
C THR A 19 -8.91 -0.80 7.17
N THR A 20 -9.40 0.31 6.60
CA THR A 20 -10.11 0.31 5.32
C THR A 20 -9.24 0.77 4.17
N CYS A 21 -8.38 1.74 4.43
CA CYS A 21 -7.40 2.20 3.45
C CYS A 21 -6.21 2.83 4.16
N ALA A 22 -5.19 3.13 3.39
CA ALA A 22 -3.99 3.78 3.89
C ALA A 22 -3.50 4.83 2.90
N VAL A 23 -2.91 5.90 3.43
CA VAL A 23 -2.14 6.85 2.61
C VAL A 23 -0.68 6.53 2.85
N ASN A 24 0.01 6.11 1.80
CA ASN A 24 1.41 5.68 1.86
C ASN A 24 2.32 6.70 1.19
N PHE A 25 3.41 7.04 1.87
CA PHE A 25 4.48 7.89 1.34
C PHE A 25 5.76 7.07 1.33
N VAL A 26 6.29 6.77 0.14
CA VAL A 26 7.54 6.02 0.00
C VAL A 26 8.71 6.97 0.21
N LEU A 27 9.53 6.68 1.20
CA LEU A 27 10.67 7.53 1.60
C LEU A 27 12.00 7.04 1.05
N SER A 28 12.10 5.75 0.71
CA SER A 28 13.30 5.18 0.10
C SER A 28 13.43 5.61 -1.36
N THR A 29 14.65 5.54 -1.91
CA THR A 29 14.92 5.99 -3.27
C THR A 29 14.30 5.10 -4.34
N ARG A 30 14.16 3.79 -4.06
CA ARG A 30 13.55 2.84 -4.97
C ARG A 30 12.04 2.78 -4.78
N ARG A 31 11.35 2.53 -5.88
CA ARG A 31 9.89 2.39 -5.91
C ARG A 31 9.54 0.95 -6.29
N ASP A 32 9.56 0.07 -5.30
CA ASP A 32 9.17 -1.33 -5.52
C ASP A 32 7.64 -1.42 -5.69
N PRO A 33 7.16 -2.22 -6.66
CA PRO A 33 5.73 -2.28 -6.93
C PRO A 33 4.96 -3.03 -5.85
N ILE A 34 3.75 -2.54 -5.58
CA ILE A 34 2.74 -3.29 -4.84
C ILE A 34 1.87 -4.04 -5.84
N THR A 35 1.58 -5.30 -5.56
CA THR A 35 0.76 -6.15 -6.41
C THR A 35 -0.56 -6.43 -5.72
N PHE A 36 -1.67 -6.09 -6.38
CA PHE A 36 -3.02 -6.40 -5.93
C PHE A 36 -3.53 -7.64 -6.64
N HIS A 37 -4.13 -8.56 -5.90
CA HIS A 37 -4.74 -9.78 -6.44
C HIS A 37 -6.24 -9.61 -6.52
N THR A 38 -6.81 -9.88 -7.69
CA THR A 38 -8.24 -9.80 -7.95
C THR A 38 -8.73 -11.12 -8.51
N SER A 39 -10.06 -11.29 -8.64
CA SER A 39 -10.66 -12.46 -9.27
C SER A 39 -10.32 -12.59 -10.76
N TRP A 40 -9.84 -11.51 -11.39
CA TRP A 40 -9.48 -11.47 -12.81
C TRP A 40 -7.99 -11.60 -13.06
N GLY A 41 -7.16 -11.66 -11.99
CA GLY A 41 -5.72 -11.71 -12.09
C GLY A 41 -5.07 -10.79 -11.08
N TYR A 42 -3.99 -10.12 -11.49
CA TYR A 42 -3.30 -9.19 -10.61
C TYR A 42 -3.00 -7.88 -11.33
N MET A 43 -2.77 -6.82 -10.52
CA MET A 43 -2.38 -5.50 -11.00
C MET A 43 -1.22 -4.99 -10.16
N ARG A 44 -0.20 -4.41 -10.82
CA ARG A 44 0.97 -3.83 -10.16
C ARG A 44 0.99 -2.33 -10.29
N TYR A 45 1.36 -1.67 -9.20
CA TYR A 45 1.50 -0.23 -9.17
C TYR A 45 2.80 0.16 -8.50
N THR A 46 3.51 1.10 -9.12
CA THR A 46 4.67 1.76 -8.53
C THR A 46 4.25 3.18 -8.19
N TYR A 47 4.55 3.63 -6.98
CA TYR A 47 4.10 4.94 -6.52
C TYR A 47 5.10 5.58 -5.58
N GLU A 48 5.01 6.90 -5.47
CA GLU A 48 5.69 7.69 -4.44
C GLU A 48 4.74 8.01 -3.29
N THR A 49 3.53 8.46 -3.63
CA THR A 49 2.45 8.71 -2.69
C THR A 49 1.18 8.10 -3.26
N ALA A 50 0.44 7.36 -2.44
CA ALA A 50 -0.79 6.73 -2.90
C ALA A 50 -1.79 6.54 -1.78
N ILE A 51 -3.07 6.56 -2.14
CA ILE A 51 -4.16 6.09 -1.29
C ILE A 51 -4.42 4.64 -1.71
N VAL A 52 -4.31 3.71 -0.75
CA VAL A 52 -4.31 2.28 -1.03
C VAL A 52 -5.51 1.62 -0.35
N ASP A 53 -6.26 0.83 -1.11
CA ASP A 53 -7.32 -0.02 -0.56
C ASP A 53 -6.70 -1.28 0.03
N VAL A 54 -6.46 -1.25 1.34
CA VAL A 54 -5.81 -2.34 2.06
C VAL A 54 -6.76 -3.50 2.39
N THR A 55 -8.05 -3.37 2.06
CA THR A 55 -9.00 -4.49 2.14
C THR A 55 -8.85 -5.44 0.96
N GLN A 56 -8.23 -4.97 -0.12
CA GLN A 56 -7.89 -5.80 -1.28
C GLN A 56 -6.61 -6.57 -0.99
N GLU A 57 -6.57 -7.86 -1.34
CA GLU A 57 -5.36 -8.67 -1.16
C GLU A 57 -4.19 -8.06 -1.94
N HIS A 58 -3.07 -7.87 -1.27
CA HIS A 58 -1.90 -7.22 -1.85
C HIS A 58 -0.61 -7.81 -1.30
N GLU A 59 0.47 -7.64 -2.06
CA GLU A 59 1.81 -8.10 -1.69
C GLU A 59 2.89 -7.15 -2.20
N VAL A 60 4.06 -7.22 -1.59
CA VAL A 60 5.29 -6.60 -2.09
C VAL A 60 6.37 -7.66 -2.08
N THR A 61 6.85 -8.06 -3.25
CA THR A 61 7.91 -9.07 -3.38
C THR A 61 9.22 -8.60 -2.77
N ALA A 62 10.18 -9.52 -2.62
CA ALA A 62 11.47 -9.23 -2.00
C ALA A 62 12.14 -8.02 -2.65
N VAL A 63 12.59 -7.09 -1.83
CA VAL A 63 13.22 -5.84 -2.27
C VAL A 63 14.73 -5.98 -2.25
N ASN A 64 15.42 -5.23 -3.12
CA ASN A 64 16.88 -5.25 -3.22
C ASN A 64 17.56 -4.31 -2.23
N GLU A 65 16.82 -3.40 -1.67
CA GLU A 65 17.26 -2.45 -0.63
C GLU A 65 16.13 -2.32 0.37
N ASP A 66 16.43 -1.84 1.58
CA ASP A 66 15.39 -1.58 2.58
C ASP A 66 14.37 -0.60 2.01
N ARG A 67 13.11 -1.00 2.07
CA ARG A 67 11.99 -0.15 1.64
C ARG A 67 11.41 0.54 2.86
N VAL A 68 11.44 1.87 2.83
CA VAL A 68 10.97 2.70 3.95
C VAL A 68 9.74 3.46 3.49
N LEU A 69 8.67 3.40 4.28
CA LEU A 69 7.48 4.20 4.01
C LEU A 69 6.88 4.76 5.31
N PHE A 70 6.19 5.88 5.15
CA PHE A 70 5.30 6.43 6.18
C PHE A 70 3.87 6.10 5.79
N LYS A 71 3.12 5.50 6.71
CA LYS A 71 1.75 5.02 6.46
C LYS A 71 0.78 5.68 7.42
N MET A 72 -0.27 6.28 6.86
CA MET A 72 -1.40 6.79 7.61
C MET A 72 -2.56 5.83 7.41
N SER A 73 -2.93 5.08 8.46
CA SER A 73 -4.01 4.11 8.40
C SER A 73 -5.35 4.78 8.70
N ILE A 74 -6.37 4.42 7.95
CA ILE A 74 -7.73 4.94 8.08
C ILE A 74 -8.67 3.76 8.37
N PHE A 75 -9.50 3.87 9.41
CA PHE A 75 -10.40 2.79 9.83
C PHE A 75 -11.86 3.21 9.96
N ASP A 76 -12.19 4.48 9.83
CA ASP A 76 -13.54 4.99 10.01
C ASP A 76 -14.22 5.44 8.71
N LYS A 77 -13.52 5.33 7.58
CA LYS A 77 -14.01 5.70 6.26
C LYS A 77 -13.61 4.65 5.24
N SER A 78 -14.48 4.39 4.26
CA SER A 78 -14.15 3.49 3.16
C SER A 78 -13.13 4.13 2.23
N PHE A 79 -12.47 3.29 1.41
CA PHE A 79 -11.56 3.75 0.37
C PHE A 79 -12.26 4.76 -0.56
N GLU A 80 -13.49 4.44 -0.98
CA GLU A 80 -14.29 5.29 -1.86
C GLU A 80 -14.57 6.66 -1.25
N GLU A 81 -14.90 6.71 0.04
CA GLU A 81 -15.13 7.96 0.76
C GLU A 81 -13.87 8.82 0.82
N VAL A 82 -12.71 8.21 1.05
CA VAL A 82 -11.43 8.92 1.11
C VAL A 82 -11.08 9.49 -0.26
N ILE A 83 -11.24 8.71 -1.33
CA ILE A 83 -11.02 9.16 -2.71
C ILE A 83 -11.95 10.33 -3.05
N GLU A 84 -13.22 10.23 -2.70
CA GLU A 84 -14.20 11.31 -2.95
C GLU A 84 -13.79 12.61 -2.26
N ARG A 85 -13.37 12.54 -1.02
CA ARG A 85 -12.93 13.72 -0.27
C ARG A 85 -11.68 14.34 -0.86
N TYR A 86 -10.74 13.50 -1.30
CA TYR A 86 -9.53 13.97 -1.97
C TYR A 86 -9.85 14.72 -3.26
N GLU A 87 -10.76 14.20 -4.07
CA GLU A 87 -11.15 14.80 -5.35
C GLU A 87 -11.90 16.11 -5.20
N ARG A 88 -12.48 16.38 -4.04
CA ARG A 88 -13.20 17.63 -3.75
C ARG A 88 -12.30 18.80 -3.38
N GLN A 89 -11.04 18.57 -3.14
CA GLN A 89 -10.10 19.61 -2.72
C GLN A 89 -9.59 20.44 -3.89
#